data_aa68613e1b9059c137410ac0c9e53b1d
#
_entry.id   aa68613e1b9059c137410ac0c9e53b1d
#
_cell.length_a   1.000
_cell.length_b   1.000
_cell.length_c   1.000
_cell.angle_alpha   90.00
_cell.angle_beta   90.00
_cell.angle_gamma   90.00
#
_symmetry.space_group_name_H-M   'P 1'
#
loop_
_entity.id
_entity.type
_entity.pdbx_description
1 polymer ?
#
loop_
_entity_poly.entity_id
_entity_poly.type
_entity_poly.pdbx_seq_one_letter_code
_entity_poly.pdbx_strand_id
1 'polypeptide(L)'
;MAVKITPEEFSLLIQRLNTRRRVLAPSAEFRGGRFADTDNIIYQQIRGWDDLVWQEKSHMSPNTVISPITETLFYFNKDTIQIAETDTTPVLIFARACDINAMSRLDYMYLSNGNNSDYTYQRLRDHIRFVLIECPQSFENCFCVSMGSNKTDNYSAAMRFSDDGASVFIKDAFFEKALQGMGQSTEYEPVFVSENPEQVTLPEKICQSPQRVRDIIINHPLWDEYNSRCIGCGRCTTGCPTCTCYSVFDVAYDENPQRGERRRQWASCMVPGFSDMAGGHSFRQSAGERLRYRALHKVNDYKARNGIEHMCVGCGRCDDRCPQYIKFSRIINKMTAAVRQALSGEA
;
A
#
# COMPACT_ATOMS: atom_id res chain seq x y z
N MET A 1 -2.17 8.44 27.51
CA MET A 1 -2.59 9.83 27.79
C MET A 1 -3.23 10.39 26.54
N ALA A 2 -4.32 11.16 26.68
CA ALA A 2 -4.94 11.77 25.50
C ALA A 2 -5.17 13.28 25.70
N VAL A 3 -5.06 14.04 24.60
CA VAL A 3 -5.27 15.49 24.58
C VAL A 3 -6.12 15.87 23.36
N LYS A 4 -6.93 16.92 23.49
CA LYS A 4 -7.61 17.56 22.36
C LYS A 4 -6.84 18.82 21.99
N ILE A 5 -6.50 18.97 20.71
CA ILE A 5 -5.79 20.12 20.13
C ILE A 5 -6.65 20.81 19.09
N THR A 6 -6.52 22.14 18.99
CA THR A 6 -7.20 22.94 17.96
C THR A 6 -6.49 22.84 16.61
N PRO A 7 -7.10 23.32 15.50
CA PRO A 7 -6.44 23.39 14.19
C PRO A 7 -5.12 24.20 14.22
N GLU A 8 -5.07 25.28 15.01
CA GLU A 8 -3.88 26.11 15.16
C GLU A 8 -2.78 25.36 15.93
N GLU A 9 -3.15 24.67 17.01
CA GLU A 9 -2.22 23.84 17.78
C GLU A 9 -1.70 22.66 16.95
N PHE A 10 -2.57 22.06 16.11
CA PHE A 10 -2.12 21.03 15.15
C PHE A 10 -1.11 21.60 14.17
N SER A 11 -1.36 22.79 13.61
CA SER A 11 -0.43 23.44 12.68
C SER A 11 0.92 23.74 13.37
N LEU A 12 0.90 24.17 14.62
CA LEU A 12 2.11 24.38 15.42
C LEU A 12 2.85 23.07 15.70
N LEU A 13 2.11 21.98 15.99
CA LEU A 13 2.68 20.63 16.15
C LEU A 13 3.40 20.18 14.87
N ILE A 14 2.76 20.33 13.70
CA ILE A 14 3.36 19.97 12.42
C ILE A 14 4.62 20.79 12.13
N GLN A 15 4.61 22.10 12.37
CA GLN A 15 5.79 22.96 12.23
C GLN A 15 6.93 22.50 13.14
N ARG A 16 6.64 22.21 14.42
CA ARG A 16 7.62 21.69 15.38
C ARG A 16 8.22 20.35 14.92
N LEU A 17 7.39 19.46 14.40
CA LEU A 17 7.83 18.16 13.88
C LEU A 17 8.67 18.31 12.61
N ASN A 18 8.31 19.22 11.71
CA ASN A 18 9.03 19.45 10.45
C ASN A 18 10.43 20.04 10.63
N THR A 19 10.81 20.51 11.82
CA THR A 19 12.18 21.00 12.07
C THR A 19 13.24 19.91 11.98
N ARG A 20 12.88 18.64 12.19
CA ARG A 20 13.83 17.51 12.28
C ARG A 20 13.43 16.30 11.43
N ARG A 21 12.30 16.37 10.72
CA ARG A 21 11.76 15.27 9.93
C ARG A 21 10.80 15.79 8.89
N ARG A 22 10.45 14.96 7.92
CA ARG A 22 9.35 15.23 7.00
C ARG A 22 8.05 14.65 7.56
N VAL A 23 7.00 15.45 7.65
CA VAL A 23 5.67 14.98 8.06
C VAL A 23 4.81 14.84 6.81
N LEU A 24 4.40 13.60 6.50
CA LEU A 24 3.64 13.27 5.31
C LEU A 24 2.24 12.80 5.70
N ALA A 25 1.25 13.31 4.99
CA ALA A 25 -0.15 12.97 5.20
C ALA A 25 -0.92 12.97 3.86
N PRO A 26 -2.13 12.39 3.83
CA PRO A 26 -3.04 12.61 2.71
C PRO A 26 -3.31 14.10 2.54
N SER A 27 -3.04 14.60 1.35
CA SER A 27 -3.18 16.01 0.98
C SER A 27 -3.68 16.13 -0.45
N ALA A 28 -4.38 17.21 -0.76
CA ALA A 28 -4.95 17.46 -2.08
C ALA A 28 -3.87 17.97 -3.05
N GLU A 29 -3.70 17.27 -4.15
CA GLU A 29 -2.98 17.75 -5.32
C GLU A 29 -4.00 18.45 -6.23
N PHE A 30 -3.94 19.78 -6.28
CA PHE A 30 -4.91 20.61 -7.00
C PHE A 30 -4.98 20.23 -8.48
N ARG A 31 -6.18 19.88 -8.94
CA ARG A 31 -6.46 19.45 -10.33
C ARG A 31 -5.64 18.23 -10.81
N GLY A 32 -5.09 17.45 -9.89
CA GLY A 32 -4.36 16.21 -10.20
C GLY A 32 -5.27 15.00 -10.34
N GLY A 33 -6.58 15.15 -10.20
CA GLY A 33 -7.54 14.06 -10.15
C GLY A 33 -7.89 13.43 -11.51
N ARG A 34 -8.92 12.61 -11.49
CA ARG A 34 -9.37 11.87 -12.68
C ARG A 34 -10.00 12.77 -13.74
N PHE A 35 -10.61 13.87 -13.34
CA PHE A 35 -11.20 14.90 -14.18
C PHE A 35 -10.49 16.23 -13.93
N ALA A 36 -10.55 17.14 -14.89
CA ALA A 36 -9.82 18.41 -14.86
C ALA A 36 -10.20 19.34 -13.70
N ASP A 37 -11.36 19.13 -13.09
CA ASP A 37 -11.92 19.88 -11.97
C ASP A 37 -11.85 19.14 -10.63
N THR A 38 -11.21 17.96 -10.58
CA THR A 38 -11.08 17.17 -9.36
C THR A 38 -9.64 17.13 -8.86
N ASP A 39 -9.47 17.06 -7.55
CA ASP A 39 -8.19 16.91 -6.91
C ASP A 39 -7.80 15.43 -6.79
N ASN A 40 -6.51 15.20 -6.65
CA ASN A 40 -5.95 13.88 -6.37
C ASN A 40 -5.43 13.85 -4.93
N ILE A 41 -6.01 13.01 -4.08
CA ILE A 41 -5.53 12.89 -2.70
C ILE A 41 -4.34 11.95 -2.67
N ILE A 42 -3.16 12.48 -2.38
CA ILE A 42 -1.89 11.74 -2.32
C ILE A 42 -1.12 12.05 -1.03
N TYR A 43 -0.08 11.28 -0.76
CA TYR A 43 0.79 11.54 0.38
C TYR A 43 1.82 12.61 0.01
N GLN A 44 1.71 13.78 0.68
CA GLN A 44 2.63 14.92 0.51
C GLN A 44 3.08 15.43 1.88
N GLN A 45 4.13 16.24 1.88
CA GLN A 45 4.57 16.94 3.09
C GLN A 45 3.56 18.04 3.43
N ILE A 46 3.02 17.96 4.65
CA ILE A 46 2.07 18.94 5.18
C ILE A 46 2.79 19.97 6.06
N ARG A 47 2.25 21.18 6.11
CA ARG A 47 2.77 22.31 6.92
C ARG A 47 1.83 22.70 8.04
N GLY A 48 0.56 22.28 7.95
CA GLY A 48 -0.47 22.59 8.95
C GLY A 48 -1.78 21.89 8.66
N TRP A 49 -2.82 22.37 9.31
CA TRP A 49 -4.16 21.81 9.26
C TRP A 49 -4.77 21.83 7.86
N ASP A 50 -4.63 22.93 7.15
CA ASP A 50 -5.27 23.13 5.84
C ASP A 50 -4.72 22.22 4.74
N ASP A 51 -3.53 21.65 4.95
CA ASP A 51 -2.94 20.71 4.00
C ASP A 51 -3.47 19.27 4.19
N LEU A 52 -4.07 18.97 5.34
CA LEU A 52 -4.48 17.61 5.70
C LEU A 52 -5.88 17.28 5.17
N VAL A 53 -5.97 16.20 4.40
CA VAL A 53 -7.26 15.61 3.99
C VAL A 53 -7.50 14.32 4.77
N TRP A 54 -8.38 14.38 5.76
CA TRP A 54 -8.71 13.23 6.62
C TRP A 54 -10.08 12.62 6.32
N GLN A 55 -10.98 13.37 5.70
CA GLN A 55 -12.35 12.94 5.36
C GLN A 55 -12.37 11.95 4.20
N GLU A 56 -11.37 11.99 3.33
CA GLU A 56 -11.31 11.17 2.12
C GLU A 56 -10.20 10.12 2.20
N LYS A 57 -10.36 9.07 1.40
CA LYS A 57 -9.33 8.05 1.22
C LYS A 57 -8.34 8.51 0.15
N SER A 58 -7.05 8.45 0.46
CA SER A 58 -6.02 8.78 -0.54
C SER A 58 -6.06 7.84 -1.74
N HIS A 59 -5.90 8.40 -2.94
CA HIS A 59 -5.87 7.65 -4.19
C HIS A 59 -4.59 6.81 -4.35
N MET A 60 -3.47 7.32 -3.82
CA MET A 60 -2.20 6.60 -3.74
C MET A 60 -1.94 6.17 -2.29
N SER A 61 -1.27 5.05 -2.13
CA SER A 61 -0.86 4.59 -0.81
C SER A 61 0.44 5.29 -0.36
N PRO A 62 0.78 5.26 0.96
CA PRO A 62 2.05 5.78 1.44
C PRO A 62 3.28 4.97 0.97
N ASN A 63 3.08 3.91 0.22
CA ASN A 63 4.17 3.09 -0.33
C ASN A 63 5.17 3.91 -1.16
N THR A 64 4.72 4.98 -1.82
CA THR A 64 5.58 5.92 -2.57
C THR A 64 6.68 6.56 -1.74
N VAL A 65 6.49 6.61 -0.43
CA VAL A 65 7.46 7.19 0.51
C VAL A 65 8.63 6.23 0.81
N ILE A 66 8.31 4.93 0.91
CA ILE A 66 9.27 3.88 1.30
C ILE A 66 9.91 3.21 0.08
N SER A 67 9.16 3.14 -1.00
CA SER A 67 9.60 2.61 -2.27
C SER A 67 9.36 3.69 -3.33
N PRO A 68 10.33 4.53 -3.64
CA PRO A 68 10.21 5.55 -4.67
C PRO A 68 9.82 4.95 -6.01
N ILE A 69 9.03 5.70 -6.81
CA ILE A 69 8.57 5.23 -8.12
C ILE A 69 9.76 4.90 -9.04
N THR A 70 10.81 5.70 -8.94
CA THR A 70 12.09 5.46 -9.62
C THR A 70 13.23 5.81 -8.66
N GLU A 71 14.22 4.96 -8.58
CA GLU A 71 15.42 5.19 -7.76
C GLU A 71 16.67 4.66 -8.46
N THR A 72 17.80 5.31 -8.25
CA THR A 72 19.12 4.82 -8.65
C THR A 72 19.66 3.93 -7.54
N LEU A 73 20.00 2.68 -7.86
CA LEU A 73 20.57 1.73 -6.92
C LEU A 73 22.08 1.98 -6.76
N PHE A 74 22.76 2.17 -7.88
CA PHE A 74 24.19 2.49 -7.91
C PHE A 74 24.60 3.12 -9.24
N TYR A 75 25.70 3.83 -9.20
CA TYR A 75 26.42 4.32 -10.37
C TYR A 75 27.55 3.37 -10.70
N PHE A 76 27.86 3.23 -11.98
CA PHE A 76 28.99 2.44 -12.44
C PHE A 76 29.84 3.22 -13.44
N ASN A 77 31.13 3.00 -13.37
CA ASN A 77 32.10 3.56 -14.30
C ASN A 77 33.23 2.56 -14.47
N LYS A 78 33.22 1.81 -15.59
CA LYS A 78 34.19 0.75 -15.95
C LYS A 78 34.41 -0.22 -14.78
N ASP A 79 35.39 0.03 -13.93
CA ASP A 79 35.82 -0.85 -12.86
C ASP A 79 35.36 -0.42 -11.46
N THR A 80 34.55 0.63 -11.37
CA THR A 80 34.09 1.17 -10.08
C THR A 80 32.58 1.17 -9.98
N ILE A 81 32.09 0.86 -8.78
CA ILE A 81 30.66 0.94 -8.42
C ILE A 81 30.53 1.85 -7.21
N GLN A 82 29.65 2.83 -7.29
CA GLN A 82 29.29 3.72 -6.20
C GLN A 82 27.81 3.59 -5.88
N ILE A 83 27.50 3.20 -4.64
CA ILE A 83 26.10 3.14 -4.17
C ILE A 83 25.51 4.54 -4.17
N ALA A 84 24.28 4.66 -4.66
CA ALA A 84 23.55 5.93 -4.65
C ALA A 84 23.27 6.39 -3.20
N GLU A 85 23.37 7.68 -2.97
CA GLU A 85 22.97 8.27 -1.69
C GLU A 85 21.46 8.14 -1.51
N THR A 86 21.04 7.79 -0.30
CA THR A 86 19.64 7.68 0.09
C THR A 86 19.34 8.79 1.11
N ASP A 87 18.29 9.57 0.86
CA ASP A 87 17.80 10.53 1.85
C ASP A 87 17.24 9.77 3.06
N THR A 88 17.95 9.80 4.17
CA THR A 88 17.60 9.19 5.44
C THR A 88 16.97 10.17 6.42
N THR A 89 16.51 11.32 5.97
CA THR A 89 15.74 12.26 6.80
C THR A 89 14.57 11.51 7.43
N PRO A 90 14.42 11.53 8.76
CA PRO A 90 13.32 10.85 9.42
C PRO A 90 11.96 11.28 8.89
N VAL A 91 11.07 10.34 8.71
CA VAL A 91 9.72 10.56 8.16
C VAL A 91 8.66 10.14 9.17
N LEU A 92 7.66 10.97 9.34
CA LEU A 92 6.45 10.67 10.09
C LEU A 92 5.28 10.63 9.11
N ILE A 93 4.62 9.48 9.03
CA ILE A 93 3.52 9.26 8.08
C ILE A 93 2.21 9.17 8.85
N PHE A 94 1.27 10.06 8.53
CA PHE A 94 -0.12 9.96 8.96
C PHE A 94 -0.83 8.95 8.07
N ALA A 95 -1.15 7.77 8.62
CA ALA A 95 -1.66 6.66 7.83
C ALA A 95 -2.85 5.95 8.51
N ARG A 96 -3.69 5.30 7.74
CA ARG A 96 -4.79 4.49 8.26
C ARG A 96 -4.29 3.10 8.64
N ALA A 97 -5.03 2.37 9.48
CA ALA A 97 -4.65 1.04 9.96
C ALA A 97 -4.29 0.09 8.82
N CYS A 98 -5.06 0.05 7.74
CA CYS A 98 -4.77 -0.80 6.58
C CYS A 98 -3.46 -0.41 5.86
N ASP A 99 -3.08 0.88 5.83
CA ASP A 99 -1.83 1.34 5.26
C ASP A 99 -0.64 0.96 6.14
N ILE A 100 -0.77 1.11 7.46
CA ILE A 100 0.25 0.69 8.43
C ILE A 100 0.46 -0.83 8.37
N ASN A 101 -0.62 -1.60 8.32
CA ASN A 101 -0.56 -3.05 8.14
C ASN A 101 0.03 -3.47 6.79
N ALA A 102 -0.12 -2.65 5.75
CA ALA A 102 0.53 -2.90 4.47
C ALA A 102 2.06 -2.84 4.58
N MET A 103 2.58 -1.95 5.45
CA MET A 103 4.04 -1.85 5.66
C MET A 103 4.63 -3.14 6.21
N SER A 104 3.95 -3.83 7.12
CA SER A 104 4.40 -5.14 7.62
C SER A 104 4.54 -6.18 6.50
N ARG A 105 3.64 -6.15 5.49
CA ARG A 105 3.73 -7.03 4.30
C ARG A 105 4.92 -6.66 3.41
N LEU A 106 5.22 -5.36 3.29
CA LEU A 106 6.40 -4.89 2.56
C LEU A 106 7.68 -5.21 3.32
N ASP A 107 7.71 -5.01 4.65
CA ASP A 107 8.83 -5.37 5.51
C ASP A 107 9.18 -6.86 5.29
N TYR A 108 8.17 -7.73 5.28
CA TYR A 108 8.39 -9.14 5.00
C TYR A 108 8.98 -9.37 3.60
N MET A 109 8.40 -8.73 2.57
CA MET A 109 8.84 -8.91 1.17
C MET A 109 10.26 -8.41 0.92
N TYR A 110 10.66 -7.30 1.53
CA TYR A 110 11.95 -6.68 1.27
C TYR A 110 13.04 -7.09 2.26
N LEU A 111 12.68 -7.45 3.50
CA LEU A 111 13.65 -7.72 4.56
C LEU A 111 13.75 -9.20 4.94
N SER A 112 12.70 -10.00 4.70
CA SER A 112 12.62 -11.39 5.21
C SER A 112 12.32 -12.43 4.13
N ASN A 113 12.03 -12.03 2.89
CA ASN A 113 11.70 -12.96 1.80
C ASN A 113 12.97 -13.39 1.04
N GLY A 114 13.76 -14.25 1.64
CA GLY A 114 15.00 -14.78 1.09
C GLY A 114 16.19 -14.58 2.03
N ASN A 115 17.38 -14.80 1.51
CA ASN A 115 18.62 -14.77 2.30
C ASN A 115 19.22 -13.37 2.45
N ASN A 116 18.78 -12.39 1.68
CA ASN A 116 19.31 -11.04 1.69
C ASN A 116 18.20 -10.02 1.80
N SER A 117 18.36 -9.07 2.72
CA SER A 117 17.48 -7.90 2.84
C SER A 117 17.75 -6.91 1.71
N ASP A 118 16.70 -6.23 1.26
CA ASP A 118 16.83 -5.10 0.34
C ASP A 118 17.43 -3.90 1.10
N TYR A 119 18.68 -3.58 0.77
CA TYR A 119 19.45 -2.55 1.46
C TYR A 119 18.82 -1.16 1.35
N THR A 120 18.31 -0.78 0.18
CA THR A 120 17.71 0.54 -0.04
C THR A 120 16.41 0.67 0.73
N TYR A 121 15.56 -0.36 0.68
CA TYR A 121 14.32 -0.39 1.45
C TYR A 121 14.59 -0.29 2.95
N GLN A 122 15.53 -1.07 3.48
CA GLN A 122 15.86 -1.08 4.90
C GLN A 122 16.27 0.33 5.38
N ARG A 123 17.15 1.01 4.65
CA ARG A 123 17.61 2.36 5.02
C ARG A 123 16.48 3.37 5.09
N LEU A 124 15.52 3.33 4.16
CA LEU A 124 14.35 4.20 4.20
C LEU A 124 13.41 3.81 5.36
N ARG A 125 13.16 2.52 5.53
CA ARG A 125 12.20 1.99 6.50
C ARG A 125 12.58 2.25 7.95
N ASP A 126 13.87 2.21 8.28
CA ASP A 126 14.40 2.42 9.63
C ASP A 126 14.12 3.86 10.16
N HIS A 127 13.88 4.80 9.26
CA HIS A 127 13.61 6.20 9.59
C HIS A 127 12.11 6.58 9.60
N ILE A 128 11.21 5.60 9.43
CA ILE A 128 9.76 5.85 9.32
C ILE A 128 9.03 5.52 10.62
N ARG A 129 8.19 6.47 11.04
CA ARG A 129 7.20 6.31 12.12
C ARG A 129 5.80 6.61 11.59
N PHE A 130 4.80 6.09 12.29
CA PHE A 130 3.39 6.28 11.91
C PHE A 130 2.62 7.06 12.97
N VAL A 131 1.71 7.90 12.49
CA VAL A 131 0.55 8.41 13.24
C VAL A 131 -0.68 7.76 12.64
N LEU A 132 -1.47 7.11 13.46
CA LEU A 132 -2.73 6.52 13.03
C LEU A 132 -3.77 7.62 12.80
N ILE A 133 -4.27 7.73 11.57
CA ILE A 133 -5.53 8.44 11.28
C ILE A 133 -6.66 7.45 11.55
N GLU A 134 -7.50 7.73 12.52
CA GLU A 134 -8.66 6.91 12.80
C GLU A 134 -9.64 6.91 11.62
N CYS A 135 -10.24 5.75 11.35
CA CYS A 135 -11.36 5.62 10.44
C CYS A 135 -12.64 5.46 11.26
N PRO A 136 -13.38 6.54 11.55
CA PRO A 136 -14.62 6.43 12.34
C PRO A 136 -15.69 5.64 11.60
N GLN A 137 -15.66 5.70 10.28
CA GLN A 137 -16.47 4.89 9.36
C GLN A 137 -15.62 4.41 8.18
N SER A 138 -16.10 3.37 7.53
CA SER A 138 -15.45 2.79 6.37
C SER A 138 -15.74 3.60 5.10
N PHE A 139 -14.74 3.63 4.19
CA PHE A 139 -14.95 4.22 2.86
C PHE A 139 -15.55 3.20 1.90
N GLU A 140 -16.16 3.71 0.82
CA GLU A 140 -16.59 2.89 -0.30
C GLU A 140 -15.48 1.93 -0.77
N ASN A 141 -15.84 0.75 -1.21
CA ASN A 141 -14.96 -0.31 -1.68
C ASN A 141 -13.97 -0.87 -0.64
N CYS A 142 -13.96 -0.40 0.62
CA CYS A 142 -13.15 -1.02 1.67
C CYS A 142 -13.70 -2.39 2.09
N PHE A 143 -12.78 -3.33 2.36
CA PHE A 143 -13.05 -4.65 2.94
C PHE A 143 -11.95 -5.09 3.91
N CYS A 144 -11.32 -4.13 4.58
CA CYS A 144 -10.20 -4.36 5.50
C CYS A 144 -10.58 -5.21 6.72
N VAL A 145 -11.84 -5.15 7.17
CA VAL A 145 -12.36 -6.00 8.26
C VAL A 145 -12.30 -7.48 7.86
N SER A 146 -12.77 -7.82 6.66
CA SER A 146 -12.69 -9.19 6.14
C SER A 146 -11.26 -9.70 5.97
N MET A 147 -10.29 -8.78 5.82
CA MET A 147 -8.86 -9.09 5.69
C MET A 147 -8.09 -9.06 7.02
N GLY A 148 -8.75 -8.68 8.13
CA GLY A 148 -8.11 -8.56 9.44
C GLY A 148 -7.09 -7.43 9.55
N SER A 149 -7.19 -6.40 8.70
CA SER A 149 -6.22 -5.29 8.62
C SER A 149 -6.81 -3.93 9.03
N ASN A 150 -8.01 -3.94 9.60
CA ASN A 150 -8.70 -2.76 10.11
C ASN A 150 -8.14 -2.24 11.44
N LYS A 151 -7.33 -3.04 12.15
CA LYS A 151 -6.71 -2.72 13.44
C LYS A 151 -5.20 -2.82 13.35
N THR A 152 -4.51 -1.98 14.13
CA THR A 152 -3.05 -2.00 14.25
C THR A 152 -2.61 -1.38 15.57
N ASP A 153 -1.45 -1.80 16.06
CA ASP A 153 -0.78 -1.20 17.23
C ASP A 153 0.54 -0.51 16.88
N ASN A 154 0.92 -0.52 15.60
CA ASN A 154 2.19 0.02 15.13
C ASN A 154 2.08 1.52 14.80
N TYR A 155 1.91 2.36 15.83
CA TYR A 155 1.90 3.82 15.70
C TYR A 155 2.46 4.50 16.95
N SER A 156 2.99 5.71 16.79
CA SER A 156 3.49 6.56 17.87
C SER A 156 2.39 7.36 18.55
N ALA A 157 1.37 7.74 17.78
CA ALA A 157 0.16 8.39 18.25
C ALA A 157 -1.02 8.02 17.36
N ALA A 158 -2.25 8.13 17.87
CA ALA A 158 -3.47 8.01 17.08
C ALA A 158 -4.27 9.31 17.15
N MET A 159 -4.89 9.68 16.04
CA MET A 159 -5.65 10.91 15.94
C MET A 159 -7.03 10.69 15.33
N ARG A 160 -8.05 11.23 16.02
CA ARG A 160 -9.41 11.43 15.50
C ARG A 160 -9.57 12.89 15.17
N PHE A 161 -9.85 13.17 13.92
CA PHE A 161 -10.07 14.52 13.41
C PHE A 161 -11.55 14.86 13.38
N SER A 162 -11.86 16.13 13.64
CA SER A 162 -13.16 16.78 13.53
C SER A 162 -12.95 18.22 13.08
N ASP A 163 -13.98 18.93 12.69
CA ASP A 163 -13.85 20.31 12.18
C ASP A 163 -13.26 21.29 13.22
N ASP A 164 -13.39 20.98 14.50
CA ASP A 164 -12.90 21.78 15.63
C ASP A 164 -11.52 21.34 16.17
N GLY A 165 -10.83 20.42 15.49
CA GLY A 165 -9.49 19.99 15.85
C GLY A 165 -9.29 18.48 15.87
N ALA A 166 -8.34 18.01 16.67
CA ALA A 166 -8.00 16.59 16.77
C ALA A 166 -7.92 16.11 18.22
N SER A 167 -8.49 14.93 18.49
CA SER A 167 -8.20 14.16 19.70
C SER A 167 -7.00 13.27 19.43
N VAL A 168 -5.98 13.38 20.27
CA VAL A 168 -4.68 12.71 20.12
C VAL A 168 -4.48 11.73 21.26
N PHE A 169 -4.38 10.45 20.94
CA PHE A 169 -3.92 9.41 21.86
C PHE A 169 -2.41 9.25 21.72
N ILE A 170 -1.69 9.49 22.81
CA ILE A 170 -0.23 9.49 22.84
C ILE A 170 0.25 8.12 23.33
N LYS A 171 1.04 7.44 22.50
CA LYS A 171 1.53 6.10 22.80
C LYS A 171 3.02 6.08 23.18
N ASP A 172 3.82 7.01 22.68
CA ASP A 172 5.25 7.07 22.98
C ASP A 172 5.74 8.45 23.44
N ALA A 173 6.88 8.45 24.14
CA ALA A 173 7.50 9.65 24.71
C ALA A 173 7.91 10.69 23.64
N PHE A 174 8.10 10.25 22.38
CA PHE A 174 8.41 11.16 21.29
C PHE A 174 7.24 12.12 21.02
N PHE A 175 6.01 11.58 20.97
CA PHE A 175 4.81 12.40 20.77
C PHE A 175 4.45 13.20 22.02
N GLU A 176 4.66 12.67 23.21
CA GLU A 176 4.47 13.40 24.46
C GLU A 176 5.32 14.68 24.49
N LYS A 177 6.60 14.58 24.12
CA LYS A 177 7.50 15.73 24.02
C LYS A 177 7.08 16.71 22.93
N ALA A 178 6.61 16.22 21.77
CA ALA A 178 6.18 17.07 20.66
C ALA A 178 4.95 17.91 21.00
N LEU A 179 4.05 17.38 21.84
CA LEU A 179 2.81 18.03 22.29
C LEU A 179 2.97 18.85 23.58
N GLN A 180 4.18 18.94 24.13
CA GLN A 180 4.40 19.68 25.37
C GLN A 180 3.90 21.13 25.28
N GLY A 181 3.02 21.51 26.21
CA GLY A 181 2.39 22.85 26.26
C GLY A 181 1.25 23.06 25.25
N MET A 182 0.72 21.98 24.66
CA MET A 182 -0.42 22.03 23.73
C MET A 182 -1.56 21.15 24.24
N GLY A 183 -2.78 21.54 23.85
CA GLY A 183 -4.01 20.80 24.04
C GLY A 183 -4.52 20.76 25.46
N GLN A 184 -5.74 20.30 25.59
CA GLN A 184 -6.43 20.04 26.84
C GLN A 184 -6.57 18.55 27.07
N SER A 185 -6.41 18.10 28.33
CA SER A 185 -6.62 16.69 28.68
C SER A 185 -8.03 16.24 28.30
N THR A 186 -8.14 15.07 27.67
CA THR A 186 -9.41 14.48 27.25
C THR A 186 -9.40 12.97 27.44
N GLU A 187 -10.59 12.37 27.45
CA GLU A 187 -10.74 10.92 27.34
C GLU A 187 -10.88 10.54 25.86
N TYR A 188 -9.90 9.84 25.35
CA TYR A 188 -9.94 9.32 23.97
C TYR A 188 -9.10 8.05 23.88
N GLU A 189 -9.69 7.02 23.27
CA GLU A 189 -9.02 5.83 22.81
C GLU A 189 -9.34 5.60 21.34
N PRO A 190 -8.37 5.13 20.54
CA PRO A 190 -8.59 4.87 19.11
C PRO A 190 -9.65 3.79 18.89
N VAL A 191 -10.60 4.08 18.01
CA VAL A 191 -11.64 3.15 17.58
C VAL A 191 -11.35 2.69 16.16
N PHE A 192 -11.56 1.42 15.90
CA PHE A 192 -11.35 0.82 14.60
C PHE A 192 -12.68 0.38 13.99
N VAL A 193 -12.84 0.55 12.68
CA VAL A 193 -14.04 0.09 11.98
C VAL A 193 -14.27 -1.40 12.20
N SER A 194 -15.51 -1.78 12.47
CA SER A 194 -15.95 -3.17 12.66
C SER A 194 -16.68 -3.74 11.44
N GLU A 195 -17.10 -2.87 10.52
CA GLU A 195 -17.84 -3.24 9.30
C GLU A 195 -17.30 -2.49 8.08
N ASN A 196 -17.45 -3.09 6.92
CA ASN A 196 -17.11 -2.48 5.63
C ASN A 196 -18.30 -2.57 4.66
N PRO A 197 -18.43 -1.62 3.70
CA PRO A 197 -19.40 -1.69 2.62
C PRO A 197 -19.24 -2.93 1.74
N GLU A 198 -17.99 -3.32 1.46
CA GLU A 198 -17.67 -4.56 0.74
C GLU A 198 -17.24 -5.65 1.73
N GLN A 199 -17.79 -6.84 1.54
CA GLN A 199 -17.46 -8.01 2.36
C GLN A 199 -16.89 -9.12 1.47
N VAL A 200 -15.85 -9.79 1.94
CA VAL A 200 -15.25 -10.92 1.25
C VAL A 200 -15.19 -12.16 2.13
N THR A 201 -15.48 -13.30 1.53
CA THR A 201 -15.18 -14.60 2.11
C THR A 201 -13.92 -15.13 1.44
N LEU A 202 -12.89 -15.44 2.22
CA LEU A 202 -11.63 -15.93 1.71
C LEU A 202 -11.74 -17.41 1.34
N PRO A 203 -11.09 -17.88 0.25
CA PRO A 203 -11.10 -19.29 -0.17
C PRO A 203 -10.67 -20.27 0.94
N GLU A 204 -9.73 -19.85 1.81
CA GLU A 204 -9.25 -20.65 2.94
C GLU A 204 -10.33 -20.96 4.00
N LYS A 205 -11.41 -20.18 4.02
CA LYS A 205 -12.57 -20.48 4.89
C LYS A 205 -13.38 -21.69 4.40
N ILE A 206 -13.20 -22.05 3.13
CA ILE A 206 -13.87 -23.19 2.49
C ILE A 206 -12.90 -24.39 2.38
N CYS A 207 -11.63 -24.13 2.05
CA CYS A 207 -10.60 -25.14 1.87
C CYS A 207 -9.31 -24.72 2.57
N GLN A 208 -8.89 -25.48 3.59
CA GLN A 208 -7.69 -25.20 4.37
C GLN A 208 -6.37 -25.50 3.62
N SER A 209 -6.44 -26.19 2.47
CA SER A 209 -5.28 -26.47 1.64
C SER A 209 -5.05 -25.37 0.61
N PRO A 210 -4.01 -24.52 0.76
CA PRO A 210 -3.70 -23.48 -0.22
C PRO A 210 -3.36 -24.04 -1.60
N GLN A 211 -2.73 -25.23 -1.63
CA GLN A 211 -2.43 -25.90 -2.90
C GLN A 211 -3.71 -26.32 -3.62
N ARG A 212 -4.67 -26.90 -2.90
CA ARG A 212 -5.96 -27.30 -3.47
C ARG A 212 -6.74 -26.09 -3.97
N VAL A 213 -6.77 -24.96 -3.21
CA VAL A 213 -7.35 -23.70 -3.67
C VAL A 213 -6.70 -23.27 -4.99
N ARG A 214 -5.37 -23.30 -5.07
CA ARG A 214 -4.63 -22.93 -6.25
C ARG A 214 -4.99 -23.82 -7.46
N ASP A 215 -5.02 -25.14 -7.26
CA ASP A 215 -5.29 -26.12 -8.33
C ASP A 215 -6.70 -25.93 -8.93
N ILE A 216 -7.70 -25.64 -8.09
CA ILE A 216 -9.05 -25.33 -8.53
C ILE A 216 -9.08 -24.01 -9.32
N ILE A 217 -8.42 -22.98 -8.83
CA ILE A 217 -8.57 -21.61 -9.34
C ILE A 217 -7.69 -21.33 -10.56
N ILE A 218 -6.53 -21.99 -10.68
CA ILE A 218 -5.53 -21.62 -11.69
C ILE A 218 -6.05 -21.79 -13.14
N ASN A 219 -6.88 -22.80 -13.40
CA ASN A 219 -7.44 -23.08 -14.72
C ASN A 219 -8.96 -22.82 -14.79
N HIS A 220 -9.52 -22.17 -13.78
CA HIS A 220 -10.95 -21.94 -13.75
C HIS A 220 -11.39 -20.89 -14.78
N PRO A 221 -12.49 -21.10 -15.51
CA PRO A 221 -12.96 -20.21 -16.58
C PRO A 221 -13.43 -18.83 -16.08
N LEU A 222 -13.54 -18.61 -14.76
CA LEU A 222 -13.87 -17.30 -14.19
C LEU A 222 -12.94 -16.17 -14.68
N TRP A 223 -11.76 -16.50 -15.19
CA TRP A 223 -10.77 -15.51 -15.65
C TRP A 223 -11.05 -15.02 -17.07
N ASP A 224 -11.82 -15.75 -17.88
CA ASP A 224 -12.06 -15.45 -19.29
C ASP A 224 -12.82 -14.13 -19.48
N GLU A 225 -13.76 -13.80 -18.56
CA GLU A 225 -14.49 -12.53 -18.62
C GLU A 225 -13.54 -11.31 -18.55
N TYR A 226 -12.37 -11.45 -17.92
CA TYR A 226 -11.43 -10.35 -17.75
C TYR A 226 -10.54 -10.13 -18.97
N ASN A 227 -10.53 -11.03 -19.94
CA ASN A 227 -9.82 -10.85 -21.20
C ASN A 227 -10.38 -9.67 -22.00
N SER A 228 -11.70 -9.45 -21.96
CA SER A 228 -12.36 -8.32 -22.59
C SER A 228 -12.54 -7.11 -21.66
N ARG A 229 -12.69 -7.34 -20.35
CA ARG A 229 -12.97 -6.27 -19.39
C ARG A 229 -11.74 -5.51 -18.95
N CYS A 230 -10.58 -6.18 -18.76
CA CYS A 230 -9.39 -5.55 -18.23
C CYS A 230 -8.51 -4.99 -19.36
N ILE A 231 -8.33 -3.69 -19.40
CA ILE A 231 -7.50 -2.99 -20.40
C ILE A 231 -5.99 -2.99 -20.08
N GLY A 232 -5.55 -3.69 -19.03
CA GLY A 232 -4.12 -3.80 -18.67
C GLY A 232 -3.44 -2.51 -18.24
N CYS A 233 -4.17 -1.51 -17.73
CA CYS A 233 -3.63 -0.16 -17.43
C CYS A 233 -2.72 -0.10 -16.20
N GLY A 234 -2.66 -1.12 -15.35
CA GLY A 234 -1.80 -1.17 -14.17
C GLY A 234 -2.23 -0.33 -12.96
N ARG A 235 -3.29 0.51 -13.04
CA ARG A 235 -3.72 1.40 -11.94
C ARG A 235 -4.02 0.67 -10.64
N CYS A 236 -4.52 -0.57 -10.70
CA CYS A 236 -4.81 -1.40 -9.53
C CYS A 236 -3.55 -1.87 -8.78
N THR A 237 -2.37 -1.82 -9.39
CA THR A 237 -1.09 -2.16 -8.75
C THR A 237 -0.36 -0.91 -8.28
N THR A 238 -0.38 0.18 -9.04
CA THR A 238 0.30 1.43 -8.66
C THR A 238 -0.35 2.12 -7.45
N GLY A 239 -1.66 1.97 -7.24
CA GLY A 239 -2.33 2.46 -6.03
C GLY A 239 -2.29 1.51 -4.84
N CYS A 240 -1.84 0.27 -5.04
CA CYS A 240 -1.89 -0.77 -4.01
C CYS A 240 -0.73 -0.63 -3.01
N PRO A 241 -1.02 -0.55 -1.69
CA PRO A 241 0.02 -0.37 -0.67
C PRO A 241 0.95 -1.58 -0.50
N THR A 242 0.59 -2.74 -1.04
CA THR A 242 1.36 -3.98 -0.91
C THR A 242 1.90 -4.51 -2.23
N CYS A 243 1.87 -3.74 -3.32
CA CYS A 243 2.50 -4.15 -4.57
C CYS A 243 3.99 -3.85 -4.58
N THR A 244 4.79 -4.82 -5.01
CA THR A 244 6.26 -4.81 -4.99
C THR A 244 6.87 -5.12 -6.35
N CYS A 245 6.06 -5.06 -7.44
CA CYS A 245 6.57 -5.29 -8.79
C CYS A 245 7.45 -4.12 -9.24
N TYR A 246 8.66 -4.41 -9.70
CA TYR A 246 9.59 -3.42 -10.26
C TYR A 246 10.36 -4.01 -11.45
N SER A 247 10.91 -3.13 -12.26
CA SER A 247 11.90 -3.45 -13.27
C SER A 247 13.25 -2.84 -12.89
N VAL A 248 14.33 -3.52 -13.23
CA VAL A 248 15.70 -3.03 -13.07
C VAL A 248 16.32 -2.92 -14.45
N PHE A 249 16.95 -1.79 -14.73
CA PHE A 249 17.62 -1.53 -16.01
C PHE A 249 18.78 -0.58 -15.84
N ASP A 250 19.70 -0.62 -16.79
CA ASP A 250 20.85 0.27 -16.86
C ASP A 250 20.58 1.45 -17.78
N VAL A 251 21.02 2.63 -17.37
CA VAL A 251 20.99 3.87 -18.14
C VAL A 251 22.43 4.28 -18.39
N ALA A 252 22.90 4.18 -19.64
CA ALA A 252 24.19 4.70 -20.04
C ALA A 252 24.11 6.24 -20.19
N TYR A 253 25.18 6.96 -19.77
CA TYR A 253 25.20 8.41 -19.82
C TYR A 253 25.66 8.99 -21.17
N ASP A 254 26.32 8.16 -21.94
CA ASP A 254 26.83 8.49 -23.26
C ASP A 254 26.84 7.22 -24.13
N GLU A 255 27.50 7.26 -25.27
CA GLU A 255 27.69 6.10 -26.15
C GLU A 255 28.58 5.01 -25.51
N ASN A 256 29.23 5.30 -24.39
CA ASN A 256 30.05 4.33 -23.66
C ASN A 256 29.18 3.55 -22.64
N PRO A 257 28.82 2.28 -22.90
CA PRO A 257 27.97 1.49 -22.01
C PRO A 257 28.63 1.12 -20.67
N GLN A 258 29.92 1.46 -20.48
CA GLN A 258 30.66 1.20 -19.24
C GLN A 258 30.47 2.30 -18.19
N ARG A 259 29.74 3.39 -18.51
CA ARG A 259 29.46 4.49 -17.59
C ARG A 259 27.96 4.78 -17.54
N GLY A 260 27.39 4.72 -16.35
CA GLY A 260 25.96 4.94 -16.20
C GLY A 260 25.46 4.68 -14.79
N GLU A 261 24.21 4.36 -14.70
CA GLU A 261 23.55 4.02 -13.45
C GLU A 261 22.60 2.84 -13.62
N ARG A 262 22.41 2.05 -12.57
CA ARG A 262 21.36 1.04 -12.48
C ARG A 262 20.19 1.59 -11.71
N ARG A 263 19.02 1.58 -12.35
CA ARG A 263 17.76 2.06 -11.79
C ARG A 263 16.83 0.91 -11.46
N ARG A 264 16.03 1.12 -10.41
CA ARG A 264 14.82 0.38 -10.12
C ARG A 264 13.63 1.29 -10.33
N GLN A 265 12.62 0.81 -11.04
CA GLN A 265 11.39 1.55 -11.31
C GLN A 265 10.18 0.66 -11.07
N TRP A 266 9.11 1.22 -10.50
CA TRP A 266 7.87 0.49 -10.34
C TRP A 266 7.38 -0.06 -11.66
N ALA A 267 6.90 -1.30 -11.59
CA ALA A 267 6.26 -1.99 -12.72
C ALA A 267 4.91 -2.56 -12.28
N SER A 268 4.22 -3.19 -13.20
CA SER A 268 2.91 -3.75 -12.93
C SER A 268 2.76 -5.14 -13.56
N CYS A 269 2.46 -6.13 -12.74
CA CYS A 269 2.10 -7.46 -13.22
C CYS A 269 0.82 -7.50 -14.08
N MET A 270 0.07 -6.39 -14.12
CA MET A 270 -1.15 -6.25 -14.94
C MET A 270 -0.89 -5.67 -16.33
N VAL A 271 0.30 -5.06 -16.55
CA VAL A 271 0.68 -4.50 -17.85
C VAL A 271 1.24 -5.62 -18.74
N PRO A 272 0.85 -5.69 -20.02
CA PRO A 272 1.46 -6.60 -20.99
C PRO A 272 2.98 -6.41 -21.04
N GLY A 273 3.72 -7.48 -21.26
CA GLY A 273 5.18 -7.45 -21.37
C GLY A 273 5.94 -7.59 -20.04
N PHE A 274 5.32 -7.32 -18.89
CA PHE A 274 6.03 -7.40 -17.60
C PHE A 274 6.61 -8.78 -17.28
N SER A 275 5.97 -9.85 -17.77
CA SER A 275 6.44 -11.23 -17.56
C SER A 275 7.11 -11.86 -18.79
N ASP A 276 7.48 -11.04 -19.76
CA ASP A 276 8.17 -11.51 -20.94
C ASP A 276 9.63 -11.84 -20.61
N MET A 277 10.11 -12.93 -21.22
CA MET A 277 11.45 -13.44 -21.07
C MET A 277 12.22 -13.36 -22.39
N ALA A 278 13.53 -13.50 -22.30
CA ALA A 278 14.37 -13.66 -23.47
C ALA A 278 13.86 -14.80 -24.36
N GLY A 279 13.88 -14.62 -25.67
CA GLY A 279 13.35 -15.57 -26.64
C GLY A 279 11.85 -15.44 -26.93
N GLY A 280 11.19 -14.37 -26.42
CA GLY A 280 9.79 -14.06 -26.74
C GLY A 280 8.75 -14.89 -25.97
N HIS A 281 9.16 -15.62 -24.96
CA HIS A 281 8.23 -16.34 -24.09
C HIS A 281 7.55 -15.40 -23.10
N SER A 282 6.23 -15.51 -22.96
CA SER A 282 5.46 -14.78 -21.96
C SER A 282 4.63 -15.73 -21.11
N PHE A 283 4.79 -15.67 -19.78
CA PHE A 283 4.03 -16.52 -18.85
C PHE A 283 2.57 -16.09 -18.69
N ARG A 284 2.20 -14.85 -19.07
CA ARG A 284 0.87 -14.28 -18.83
C ARG A 284 0.46 -13.42 -20.01
N GLN A 285 -0.03 -14.07 -21.04
CA GLN A 285 -0.33 -13.43 -22.30
C GLN A 285 -1.65 -12.65 -22.26
N SER A 286 -2.68 -13.19 -21.59
CA SER A 286 -4.00 -12.57 -21.52
C SER A 286 -4.20 -11.71 -20.28
N ALA A 287 -5.17 -10.81 -20.31
CA ALA A 287 -5.54 -9.97 -19.17
C ALA A 287 -6.11 -10.81 -18.00
N GLY A 288 -6.88 -11.84 -18.30
CA GLY A 288 -7.39 -12.79 -17.33
C GLY A 288 -6.27 -13.53 -16.59
N GLU A 289 -5.23 -14.00 -17.31
CA GLU A 289 -4.07 -14.66 -16.69
C GLU A 289 -3.28 -13.72 -15.78
N ARG A 290 -3.09 -12.46 -16.17
CA ARG A 290 -2.45 -11.46 -15.32
C ARG A 290 -3.27 -11.19 -14.07
N LEU A 291 -4.60 -11.07 -14.20
CA LEU A 291 -5.49 -10.85 -13.06
C LEU A 291 -5.54 -12.07 -12.13
N ARG A 292 -5.58 -13.28 -12.68
CA ARG A 292 -5.47 -14.56 -11.95
C ARG A 292 -4.21 -14.58 -11.09
N TYR A 293 -3.06 -14.29 -11.68
CA TYR A 293 -1.79 -14.23 -10.95
C TYR A 293 -1.85 -13.22 -9.80
N ARG A 294 -2.33 -12.01 -10.08
CA ARG A 294 -2.49 -10.98 -9.06
C ARG A 294 -3.41 -11.43 -7.92
N ALA A 295 -4.54 -12.06 -8.24
CA ALA A 295 -5.52 -12.48 -7.26
C ALA A 295 -4.97 -13.60 -6.36
N LEU A 296 -4.42 -14.66 -6.94
CA LEU A 296 -3.79 -15.76 -6.21
C LEU A 296 -2.63 -15.25 -5.34
N HIS A 297 -1.75 -14.41 -5.90
CA HIS A 297 -0.63 -13.83 -5.15
C HIS A 297 -1.11 -13.06 -3.91
N LYS A 298 -2.19 -12.25 -4.03
CA LYS A 298 -2.70 -11.41 -2.94
C LYS A 298 -3.47 -12.18 -1.86
N VAL A 299 -4.16 -13.26 -2.21
CA VAL A 299 -5.17 -13.87 -1.34
C VAL A 299 -4.87 -15.34 -0.98
N ASN A 300 -3.93 -15.99 -1.66
CA ASN A 300 -3.56 -17.39 -1.41
C ASN A 300 -2.06 -17.60 -1.28
N ASP A 301 -1.31 -17.33 -2.37
CA ASP A 301 0.07 -17.78 -2.53
C ASP A 301 1.03 -17.11 -1.53
N TYR A 302 0.84 -15.83 -1.24
CA TYR A 302 1.67 -15.11 -0.27
C TYR A 302 1.55 -15.71 1.13
N LYS A 303 0.32 -15.91 1.60
CA LYS A 303 0.07 -16.54 2.91
C LYS A 303 0.56 -17.98 2.96
N ALA A 304 0.32 -18.76 1.90
CA ALA A 304 0.77 -20.14 1.81
C ALA A 304 2.30 -20.29 1.90
N ARG A 305 3.02 -19.35 1.28
CA ARG A 305 4.49 -19.35 1.27
C ARG A 305 5.08 -18.89 2.60
N ASN A 306 4.47 -17.91 3.22
CA ASN A 306 5.10 -17.15 4.29
C ASN A 306 4.54 -17.48 5.68
N GLY A 307 3.40 -18.16 5.76
CA GLY A 307 2.77 -18.53 7.04
C GLY A 307 2.21 -17.35 7.85
N ILE A 308 2.10 -16.17 7.22
CA ILE A 308 1.58 -14.94 7.82
C ILE A 308 0.23 -14.57 7.18
N GLU A 309 -0.23 -13.33 7.36
CA GLU A 309 -1.50 -12.88 6.80
C GLU A 309 -1.47 -12.82 5.27
N HIS A 310 -2.63 -12.63 4.66
CA HIS A 310 -2.72 -12.36 3.22
C HIS A 310 -2.02 -11.05 2.85
N MET A 311 -1.50 -10.98 1.62
CA MET A 311 -0.86 -9.77 1.13
C MET A 311 -1.84 -8.61 0.91
N CYS A 312 -3.10 -8.90 0.58
CA CYS A 312 -4.15 -7.90 0.46
C CYS A 312 -4.56 -7.38 1.85
N VAL A 313 -4.66 -6.05 1.99
CA VAL A 313 -5.14 -5.38 3.20
C VAL A 313 -6.57 -4.84 3.07
N GLY A 314 -7.27 -5.12 1.99
CA GLY A 314 -8.68 -4.74 1.81
C GLY A 314 -8.94 -3.22 1.78
N CYS A 315 -7.95 -2.39 1.42
CA CYS A 315 -8.09 -0.93 1.40
C CYS A 315 -8.99 -0.38 0.28
N GLY A 316 -9.38 -1.20 -0.70
CA GLY A 316 -10.28 -0.83 -1.80
C GLY A 316 -9.71 0.08 -2.89
N ARG A 317 -8.47 0.62 -2.76
CA ARG A 317 -7.91 1.56 -3.76
C ARG A 317 -7.84 1.00 -5.17
N CYS A 318 -7.65 -0.31 -5.33
CA CYS A 318 -7.65 -0.93 -6.65
C CYS A 318 -9.02 -0.87 -7.34
N ASP A 319 -10.08 -0.87 -6.56
CA ASP A 319 -11.47 -0.79 -7.03
C ASP A 319 -11.81 0.67 -7.37
N ASP A 320 -11.44 1.61 -6.49
CA ASP A 320 -11.63 3.06 -6.71
C ASP A 320 -10.94 3.55 -7.99
N ARG A 321 -9.78 2.99 -8.31
CA ARG A 321 -8.94 3.42 -9.44
C ARG A 321 -9.19 2.68 -10.75
N CYS A 322 -10.03 1.64 -10.73
CA CYS A 322 -10.27 0.83 -11.93
C CYS A 322 -11.18 1.55 -12.93
N PRO A 323 -10.71 1.92 -14.14
CA PRO A 323 -11.55 2.60 -15.13
C PRO A 323 -12.61 1.68 -15.72
N GLN A 324 -12.47 0.37 -15.52
CA GLN A 324 -13.41 -0.67 -15.96
C GLN A 324 -14.31 -1.20 -14.83
N TYR A 325 -14.29 -0.54 -13.67
CA TYR A 325 -15.11 -0.91 -12.51
C TYR A 325 -14.98 -2.39 -12.11
N ILE A 326 -13.78 -2.96 -12.26
CA ILE A 326 -13.47 -4.31 -11.81
C ILE A 326 -13.21 -4.25 -10.30
N LYS A 327 -14.09 -4.84 -9.50
CA LYS A 327 -13.98 -4.89 -8.05
C LYS A 327 -13.19 -6.12 -7.60
N PHE A 328 -12.12 -5.90 -6.85
CA PHE A 328 -11.26 -6.98 -6.33
C PHE A 328 -11.98 -7.80 -5.25
N SER A 329 -12.84 -7.16 -4.45
CA SER A 329 -13.74 -7.83 -3.51
C SER A 329 -14.59 -8.90 -4.20
N ARG A 330 -15.17 -8.57 -5.36
CA ARG A 330 -15.97 -9.52 -6.14
C ARG A 330 -15.13 -10.64 -6.74
N ILE A 331 -13.88 -10.37 -7.14
CA ILE A 331 -12.97 -11.41 -7.62
C ILE A 331 -12.70 -12.44 -6.51
N ILE A 332 -12.40 -11.98 -5.29
CA ILE A 332 -12.19 -12.88 -4.15
C ILE A 332 -13.43 -13.75 -3.90
N ASN A 333 -14.62 -13.16 -3.90
CA ASN A 333 -15.87 -13.90 -3.70
C ASN A 333 -16.14 -14.91 -4.83
N LYS A 334 -15.82 -14.58 -6.10
CA LYS A 334 -15.90 -15.54 -7.23
C LYS A 334 -14.92 -16.70 -7.04
N MET A 335 -13.69 -16.44 -6.61
CA MET A 335 -12.72 -17.51 -6.31
C MET A 335 -13.26 -18.43 -5.20
N THR A 336 -13.82 -17.87 -4.15
CA THR A 336 -14.39 -18.64 -3.03
C THR A 336 -15.60 -19.47 -3.47
N ALA A 337 -16.46 -18.92 -4.32
CA ALA A 337 -17.60 -19.65 -4.90
C ALA A 337 -17.13 -20.82 -5.77
N ALA A 338 -16.10 -20.62 -6.61
CA ALA A 338 -15.51 -21.66 -7.43
C ALA A 338 -14.93 -22.82 -6.59
N VAL A 339 -14.21 -22.47 -5.51
CA VAL A 339 -13.70 -23.49 -4.57
C VAL A 339 -14.84 -24.25 -3.91
N ARG A 340 -15.88 -23.57 -3.46
CA ARG A 340 -17.06 -24.22 -2.86
C ARG A 340 -17.73 -25.18 -3.85
N GLN A 341 -17.94 -24.74 -5.07
CA GLN A 341 -18.56 -25.56 -6.12
C GLN A 341 -17.74 -26.81 -6.42
N ALA A 342 -16.43 -26.68 -6.58
CA ALA A 342 -15.55 -27.80 -6.87
C ALA A 342 -15.60 -28.86 -5.75
N LEU A 343 -15.54 -28.42 -4.48
CA LEU A 343 -15.59 -29.35 -3.35
C LEU A 343 -16.97 -29.98 -3.13
N SER A 344 -18.06 -29.30 -3.49
CA SER A 344 -19.41 -29.90 -3.40
C SER A 344 -19.71 -30.88 -4.54
N GLY A 345 -19.03 -30.82 -5.65
CA GLY A 345 -19.13 -31.74 -6.78
C GLY A 345 -18.28 -33.02 -6.62
N GLU A 346 -17.38 -33.04 -5.63
CA GLU A 346 -16.53 -34.18 -5.27
C GLU A 346 -17.12 -35.02 -4.12
N ALA A 347 -18.16 -34.56 -3.44
CA ALA A 347 -18.87 -35.22 -2.36
C ALA A 347 -20.07 -36.02 -2.92
#